data_aa4afe102ae71bc7064ef734e28d6946
#
_entry.id   aa4afe102ae71bc7064ef734e28d6946
#
_cell.length_a   1.000
_cell.length_b   1.000
_cell.length_c   1.000
_cell.angle_alpha   90.00
_cell.angle_beta   90.00
_cell.angle_gamma   90.00
#
_symmetry.space_group_name_H-M   'P 1'
#
loop_
_entity.id
_entity.type
_entity.pdbx_description
1 polymer ?
#
loop_
_entity_poly.entity_id
_entity_poly.type
_entity_poly.pdbx_seq_one_letter_code
_entity_poly.pdbx_strand_id
1 'polypeptide(L)'
;MRRRLLLAAVILGLVPVTASGPMAAPYAKPDVRRAVLDAARAPVEKELNQPVRFVVEQLGQAAGWAFLRARMVTPDGRPISYAGTRFAEAAANGGKSTSYAALLRRDSGTWNVTTYAIGPTDLAWHDWQTRYRAPKAIFEAPETEGLTAE
;
A
#
# COMPACT_ATOMS: atom_id res chain seq x y z
N MET A 1 45.66 68.51 -3.33
CA MET A 1 45.24 67.46 -4.21
C MET A 1 44.82 66.22 -3.34
N ARG A 2 43.55 66.00 -3.16
CA ARG A 2 43.04 64.85 -2.32
C ARG A 2 42.41 63.85 -3.27
N ARG A 3 43.04 62.69 -3.42
CA ARG A 3 42.50 61.54 -4.16
C ARG A 3 41.50 60.84 -3.28
N ARG A 4 40.26 60.82 -3.70
CA ARG A 4 39.20 60.00 -3.08
C ARG A 4 39.22 58.60 -3.72
N LEU A 5 39.55 57.57 -2.93
CA LEU A 5 39.35 56.18 -3.30
C LEU A 5 37.86 55.84 -3.10
N LEU A 6 37.21 55.42 -4.19
CA LEU A 6 35.90 54.82 -4.13
C LEU A 6 36.08 53.31 -3.86
N LEU A 7 35.63 52.82 -2.70
CA LEU A 7 35.49 51.41 -2.44
C LEU A 7 34.19 50.93 -3.07
N ALA A 8 34.29 50.06 -4.07
CA ALA A 8 33.14 49.34 -4.61
C ALA A 8 32.88 48.13 -3.70
N ALA A 9 31.75 48.13 -3.00
CA ALA A 9 31.27 46.96 -2.24
C ALA A 9 30.59 45.98 -3.21
N VAL A 10 31.22 44.82 -3.41
CA VAL A 10 30.61 43.69 -4.11
C VAL A 10 29.70 42.96 -3.13
N ILE A 11 28.39 43.11 -3.33
CA ILE A 11 27.39 42.35 -2.58
C ILE A 11 27.27 40.99 -3.26
N LEU A 12 27.86 39.94 -2.65
CA LEU A 12 27.70 38.56 -3.05
C LEU A 12 26.31 38.08 -2.62
N GLY A 13 25.36 38.05 -3.54
CA GLY A 13 24.03 37.56 -3.29
C GLY A 13 24.06 36.05 -2.99
N LEU A 14 23.79 35.69 -1.75
CA LEU A 14 23.59 34.30 -1.33
C LEU A 14 22.22 33.83 -1.85
N VAL A 15 22.21 33.05 -2.92
CA VAL A 15 20.99 32.39 -3.40
C VAL A 15 20.72 31.22 -2.47
N PRO A 16 19.55 31.13 -1.77
CA PRO A 16 19.22 29.95 -0.99
C PRO A 16 18.96 28.77 -1.95
N VAL A 17 19.84 27.80 -1.95
CA VAL A 17 19.60 26.49 -2.55
C VAL A 17 18.52 25.81 -1.72
N THR A 18 17.28 25.84 -2.19
CA THR A 18 16.22 25.00 -1.66
C THR A 18 16.56 23.55 -2.03
N ALA A 19 17.14 22.82 -1.11
CA ALA A 19 17.31 21.37 -1.20
C ALA A 19 15.91 20.75 -1.22
N SER A 20 15.40 20.41 -2.40
CA SER A 20 14.29 19.49 -2.52
C SER A 20 14.79 18.15 -1.96
N GLY A 21 14.41 17.86 -0.72
CA GLY A 21 14.69 16.56 -0.11
C GLY A 21 14.09 15.45 -0.98
N PRO A 22 14.69 14.26 -0.99
CA PRO A 22 14.14 13.13 -1.75
C PRO A 22 12.71 12.92 -1.29
N MET A 23 11.75 12.97 -2.21
CA MET A 23 10.38 12.52 -1.96
C MET A 23 10.49 11.09 -1.45
N ALA A 24 10.09 10.88 -0.19
CA ALA A 24 10.08 9.55 0.40
C ALA A 24 9.26 8.64 -0.52
N ALA A 25 9.90 7.58 -1.01
CA ALA A 25 9.20 6.59 -1.80
C ALA A 25 7.99 6.06 -0.97
N PRO A 26 6.85 5.74 -1.61
CA PRO A 26 5.62 5.33 -0.92
C PRO A 26 5.71 3.92 -0.32
N TYR A 27 6.91 3.51 0.11
CA TYR A 27 7.12 2.24 0.79
C TYR A 27 6.72 2.35 2.25
N ALA A 28 5.87 1.45 2.71
CA ALA A 28 5.51 1.33 4.11
C ALA A 28 6.74 0.95 4.94
N LYS A 29 6.96 1.66 6.07
CA LYS A 29 7.96 1.25 7.07
C LYS A 29 7.62 -0.15 7.61
N PRO A 30 8.59 -0.95 8.08
CA PRO A 30 8.36 -2.32 8.54
C PRO A 30 7.21 -2.48 9.56
N ASP A 31 7.16 -1.60 10.55
CA ASP A 31 6.11 -1.59 11.59
C ASP A 31 4.74 -1.26 11.01
N VAL A 32 4.68 -0.31 10.07
CA VAL A 32 3.44 0.05 9.37
C VAL A 32 3.01 -1.09 8.45
N ARG A 33 3.96 -1.70 7.75
CA ARG A 33 3.70 -2.87 6.90
C ARG A 33 3.04 -3.99 7.72
N ARG A 34 3.62 -4.37 8.86
CA ARG A 34 3.06 -5.40 9.75
C ARG A 34 1.64 -5.04 10.17
N ALA A 35 1.42 -3.84 10.70
CA ALA A 35 0.11 -3.39 11.16
C ALA A 35 -0.96 -3.38 10.04
N VAL A 36 -0.60 -3.00 8.81
CA VAL A 36 -1.49 -3.06 7.65
C VAL A 36 -1.83 -4.50 7.29
N LEU A 37 -0.85 -5.41 7.25
CA LEU A 37 -1.06 -6.82 6.92
C LEU A 37 -1.91 -7.52 7.97
N ASP A 38 -1.71 -7.25 9.26
CA ASP A 38 -2.50 -7.83 10.34
C ASP A 38 -3.96 -7.34 10.27
N ALA A 39 -4.18 -6.05 10.06
CA ALA A 39 -5.52 -5.52 9.87
C ALA A 39 -6.23 -6.10 8.63
N ALA A 40 -5.51 -6.24 7.52
CA ALA A 40 -6.04 -6.79 6.28
C ALA A 40 -6.36 -8.30 6.39
N ARG A 41 -5.65 -9.05 7.24
CA ARG A 41 -5.82 -10.48 7.41
C ARG A 41 -7.13 -10.84 8.11
N ALA A 42 -7.52 -10.08 9.12
CA ALA A 42 -8.67 -10.38 9.96
C ALA A 42 -9.98 -10.63 9.18
N PRO A 43 -10.42 -9.78 8.24
CA PRO A 43 -11.65 -10.04 7.49
C PRO A 43 -11.54 -11.24 6.57
N VAL A 44 -10.40 -11.48 5.93
CA VAL A 44 -10.26 -12.61 5.01
C VAL A 44 -10.22 -13.95 5.73
N GLU A 45 -9.55 -14.05 6.87
CA GLU A 45 -9.55 -15.27 7.68
C GLU A 45 -10.94 -15.61 8.21
N LYS A 46 -11.70 -14.58 8.60
CA LYS A 46 -13.10 -14.73 9.00
C LYS A 46 -13.98 -15.25 7.86
N GLU A 47 -13.84 -14.69 6.66
CA GLU A 47 -14.63 -15.09 5.48
C GLU A 47 -14.27 -16.49 4.97
N LEU A 48 -13.01 -16.86 5.04
CA LEU A 48 -12.52 -18.15 4.55
C LEU A 48 -12.52 -19.24 5.63
N ASN A 49 -12.72 -18.86 6.90
CA ASN A 49 -12.65 -19.76 8.06
C ASN A 49 -11.35 -20.60 8.08
N GLN A 50 -10.24 -19.98 7.71
CA GLN A 50 -8.92 -20.62 7.71
C GLN A 50 -7.82 -19.56 7.88
N PRO A 51 -6.65 -19.95 8.43
CA PRO A 51 -5.49 -19.05 8.48
C PRO A 51 -4.99 -18.67 7.08
N VAL A 52 -4.61 -17.39 6.90
CA VAL A 52 -4.13 -16.87 5.62
C VAL A 52 -2.80 -16.15 5.81
N ARG A 53 -1.84 -16.46 4.96
CA ARG A 53 -0.65 -15.64 4.72
C ARG A 53 -0.79 -14.85 3.42
N PHE A 54 -0.22 -13.66 3.40
CA PHE A 54 -0.12 -12.85 2.19
C PHE A 54 1.26 -12.95 1.58
N VAL A 55 1.32 -13.29 0.30
CA VAL A 55 2.47 -12.98 -0.55
C VAL A 55 2.18 -11.62 -1.15
N VAL A 56 2.84 -10.59 -0.61
CA VAL A 56 2.57 -9.20 -0.97
C VAL A 56 3.10 -8.91 -2.36
N GLU A 57 2.23 -8.44 -3.24
CA GLU A 57 2.57 -8.02 -4.60
C GLU A 57 2.71 -6.50 -4.69
N GLN A 58 1.90 -5.77 -3.92
CA GLN A 58 1.95 -4.31 -3.87
C GLN A 58 1.49 -3.82 -2.51
N LEU A 59 2.20 -2.87 -1.93
CA LEU A 59 1.80 -2.17 -0.72
C LEU A 59 2.20 -0.71 -0.81
N GLY A 60 1.24 0.14 -1.12
CA GLY A 60 1.39 1.61 -1.10
C GLY A 60 0.83 2.21 0.18
N GLN A 61 1.50 3.23 0.72
CA GLN A 61 1.04 3.94 1.91
C GLN A 61 1.33 5.43 1.78
N ALA A 62 0.32 6.27 1.98
CA ALA A 62 0.45 7.73 2.02
C ALA A 62 -0.73 8.36 2.76
N ALA A 63 -0.49 9.45 3.49
CA ALA A 63 -1.51 10.30 4.13
C ALA A 63 -2.56 9.52 4.95
N GLY A 64 -2.13 8.51 5.71
CA GLY A 64 -3.04 7.71 6.54
C GLY A 64 -3.87 6.69 5.76
N TRP A 65 -3.55 6.43 4.50
CA TRP A 65 -4.13 5.39 3.66
C TRP A 65 -3.09 4.32 3.31
N ALA A 66 -3.57 3.10 3.09
CA ALA A 66 -2.77 2.02 2.54
C ALA A 66 -3.58 1.23 1.51
N PHE A 67 -2.92 0.84 0.42
CA PHE A 67 -3.45 -0.09 -0.56
C PHE A 67 -2.58 -1.34 -0.58
N LEU A 68 -3.20 -2.48 -0.36
CA LEU A 68 -2.57 -3.79 -0.39
C LEU A 68 -3.10 -4.60 -1.56
N ARG A 69 -2.18 -5.17 -2.35
CA ARG A 69 -2.46 -6.27 -3.26
C ARG A 69 -1.55 -7.44 -2.93
N ALA A 70 -2.13 -8.61 -2.79
CA ALA A 70 -1.41 -9.80 -2.36
C ALA A 70 -2.03 -11.07 -2.95
N ARG A 71 -1.26 -12.14 -2.95
CA ARG A 71 -1.78 -13.48 -3.16
C ARG A 71 -1.97 -14.15 -1.79
N MET A 72 -3.12 -14.80 -1.64
CA MET A 72 -3.47 -15.55 -0.42
C MET A 72 -2.90 -16.96 -0.50
N VAL A 73 -2.21 -17.36 0.54
CA VAL A 73 -1.67 -18.71 0.71
C VAL A 73 -1.95 -19.22 2.12
N THR A 74 -1.94 -20.53 2.28
CA THR A 74 -1.95 -21.18 3.60
C THR A 74 -0.65 -20.91 4.37
N PRO A 75 -0.58 -21.13 5.68
CA PRO A 75 0.65 -20.94 6.46
C PRO A 75 1.86 -21.72 5.93
N ASP A 76 1.63 -22.89 5.30
CA ASP A 76 2.65 -23.71 4.65
C ASP A 76 2.94 -23.31 3.18
N GLY A 77 2.34 -22.21 2.70
CA GLY A 77 2.65 -21.62 1.40
C GLY A 77 1.87 -22.20 0.20
N ARG A 78 0.93 -23.11 0.42
CA ARG A 78 0.05 -23.62 -0.64
C ARG A 78 -1.05 -22.61 -0.98
N PRO A 79 -1.63 -22.65 -2.18
CA PRO A 79 -2.82 -21.86 -2.51
C PRO A 79 -3.94 -22.11 -1.50
N ILE A 80 -4.67 -21.04 -1.10
CA ILE A 80 -5.85 -21.17 -0.24
C ILE A 80 -6.95 -21.97 -0.93
N SER A 81 -7.83 -22.61 -0.13
CA SER A 81 -9.01 -23.31 -0.63
C SER A 81 -10.27 -22.50 -0.33
N TYR A 82 -11.21 -22.52 -1.26
CA TYR A 82 -12.55 -21.96 -1.05
C TYR A 82 -13.59 -23.01 -0.63
N ALA A 83 -13.18 -24.28 -0.51
CA ALA A 83 -14.07 -25.36 -0.09
C ALA A 83 -14.70 -25.07 1.30
N GLY A 84 -15.99 -25.29 1.43
CA GLY A 84 -16.72 -25.03 2.67
C GLY A 84 -17.00 -23.56 2.97
N THR A 85 -16.67 -22.65 2.06
CA THR A 85 -16.97 -21.20 2.17
C THR A 85 -18.13 -20.81 1.26
N ARG A 86 -18.67 -19.61 1.47
CA ARG A 86 -19.67 -19.01 0.57
C ARG A 86 -19.16 -18.77 -0.86
N PHE A 87 -17.86 -18.88 -1.08
CA PHE A 87 -17.22 -18.69 -2.38
C PHE A 87 -16.98 -20.02 -3.15
N ALA A 88 -17.31 -21.16 -2.57
CA ALA A 88 -16.98 -22.48 -3.12
C ALA A 88 -17.55 -22.68 -4.52
N GLU A 89 -18.80 -22.31 -4.75
CA GLU A 89 -19.46 -22.43 -6.06
C GLU A 89 -18.80 -21.54 -7.11
N ALA A 90 -18.57 -20.25 -6.78
CA ALA A 90 -17.90 -19.32 -7.67
C ALA A 90 -16.49 -19.80 -8.02
N ALA A 91 -15.75 -20.32 -7.06
CA ALA A 91 -14.41 -20.86 -7.27
C ALA A 91 -14.41 -22.08 -8.18
N ALA A 92 -15.35 -23.01 -8.00
CA ALA A 92 -15.50 -24.18 -8.85
C ALA A 92 -15.77 -23.81 -10.32
N ASN A 93 -16.43 -22.68 -10.56
CA ASN A 93 -16.75 -22.14 -11.89
C ASN A 93 -15.71 -21.13 -12.41
N GLY A 94 -14.52 -21.04 -11.83
CA GLY A 94 -13.47 -20.13 -12.25
C GLY A 94 -13.70 -18.65 -11.89
N GLY A 95 -14.70 -18.34 -11.08
CA GLY A 95 -15.06 -16.98 -10.65
C GLY A 95 -14.23 -16.47 -9.45
N LYS A 96 -13.22 -17.21 -9.01
CA LYS A 96 -12.32 -16.81 -7.90
C LYS A 96 -10.87 -17.11 -8.23
N SER A 97 -10.01 -16.13 -7.97
CA SER A 97 -8.56 -16.28 -7.97
C SER A 97 -8.02 -16.44 -6.54
N THR A 98 -6.72 -16.56 -6.37
CA THR A 98 -6.06 -16.49 -5.07
C THR A 98 -5.63 -15.08 -4.68
N SER A 99 -5.95 -14.08 -5.48
CA SER A 99 -5.63 -12.68 -5.23
C SER A 99 -6.46 -12.08 -4.10
N TYR A 100 -5.92 -11.08 -3.45
CA TYR A 100 -6.58 -10.26 -2.45
C TYR A 100 -6.21 -8.80 -2.69
N ALA A 101 -7.18 -7.92 -2.58
CA ALA A 101 -6.93 -6.49 -2.56
C ALA A 101 -7.65 -5.86 -1.36
N ALA A 102 -7.03 -4.88 -0.71
CA ALA A 102 -7.62 -4.14 0.39
C ALA A 102 -7.20 -2.67 0.37
N LEU A 103 -8.14 -1.80 0.69
CA LEU A 103 -7.92 -0.41 0.99
C LEU A 103 -8.12 -0.21 2.49
N LEU A 104 -7.11 0.35 3.15
CA LEU A 104 -7.13 0.59 4.58
C LEU A 104 -6.97 2.07 4.87
N ARG A 105 -7.57 2.50 5.98
CA ARG A 105 -7.41 3.83 6.53
C ARG A 105 -6.91 3.75 7.97
N ARG A 106 -5.98 4.63 8.30
CA ARG A 106 -5.51 4.80 9.67
C ARG A 106 -6.40 5.80 10.39
N ASP A 107 -7.01 5.37 11.47
CA ASP A 107 -7.82 6.20 12.34
C ASP A 107 -7.35 6.03 13.78
N SER A 108 -7.12 7.16 14.48
CA SER A 108 -6.63 7.17 15.86
C SER A 108 -5.45 6.23 16.13
N GLY A 109 -4.53 6.12 15.14
CA GLY A 109 -3.35 5.27 15.24
C GLY A 109 -3.55 3.82 14.79
N THR A 110 -4.78 3.36 14.57
CA THR A 110 -5.14 1.99 14.20
C THR A 110 -5.46 1.89 12.71
N TRP A 111 -4.99 0.84 12.05
CA TRP A 111 -5.37 0.54 10.68
C TRP A 111 -6.68 -0.23 10.62
N ASN A 112 -7.62 0.26 9.81
CA ASN A 112 -8.92 -0.34 9.60
C ASN A 112 -9.15 -0.59 8.11
N VAL A 113 -9.71 -1.74 7.78
CA VAL A 113 -10.08 -2.06 6.39
C VAL A 113 -11.32 -1.25 6.01
N THR A 114 -11.19 -0.43 4.98
CA THR A 114 -12.29 0.36 4.40
C THR A 114 -13.08 -0.46 3.39
N THR A 115 -12.38 -1.18 2.53
CA THR A 115 -12.97 -2.11 1.56
C THR A 115 -11.93 -3.16 1.16
N TYR A 116 -12.41 -4.31 0.67
CA TYR A 116 -11.54 -5.39 0.21
C TYR A 116 -12.25 -6.25 -0.84
N ALA A 117 -11.45 -7.02 -1.57
CA ALA A 117 -11.90 -8.02 -2.52
C ALA A 117 -11.15 -9.33 -2.31
N ILE A 118 -11.88 -10.42 -2.11
CA ILE A 118 -11.35 -11.77 -1.95
C ILE A 118 -11.47 -12.50 -3.28
N GLY A 119 -10.34 -12.95 -3.81
CA GLY A 119 -10.27 -13.73 -5.04
C GLY A 119 -10.83 -13.02 -6.27
N PRO A 120 -10.58 -11.71 -6.48
CA PRO A 120 -11.05 -11.05 -7.69
C PRO A 120 -10.38 -11.67 -8.93
N THR A 121 -11.14 -11.74 -10.00
CA THR A 121 -10.66 -12.17 -11.32
C THR A 121 -10.45 -10.99 -12.28
N ASP A 122 -10.78 -9.78 -11.80
CA ASP A 122 -10.62 -8.50 -12.49
C ASP A 122 -9.99 -7.45 -11.57
N LEU A 123 -9.92 -6.21 -12.03
CA LEU A 123 -9.41 -5.07 -11.26
C LEU A 123 -10.49 -4.51 -10.31
N ALA A 124 -10.89 -5.28 -9.30
CA ALA A 124 -11.92 -4.89 -8.35
C ALA A 124 -11.67 -3.54 -7.65
N TRP A 125 -10.43 -3.06 -7.67
CA TRP A 125 -9.99 -1.79 -7.03
C TRP A 125 -9.91 -0.61 -8.00
N HIS A 126 -10.33 -0.76 -9.25
CA HIS A 126 -10.15 0.26 -10.30
C HIS A 126 -10.78 1.62 -9.97
N ASP A 127 -11.88 1.65 -9.22
CA ASP A 127 -12.60 2.86 -8.82
C ASP A 127 -12.33 3.30 -7.37
N TRP A 128 -11.53 2.56 -6.60
CA TRP A 128 -11.36 2.82 -5.17
C TRP A 128 -10.71 4.17 -4.88
N GLN A 129 -9.77 4.61 -5.72
CA GLN A 129 -9.17 5.94 -5.61
C GLN A 129 -10.24 7.03 -5.58
N THR A 130 -11.14 7.03 -6.56
CA THR A 130 -12.18 8.05 -6.71
C THR A 130 -13.28 7.87 -5.68
N ARG A 131 -13.76 6.65 -5.50
CA ARG A 131 -14.86 6.31 -4.59
C ARG A 131 -14.58 6.67 -3.14
N TYR A 132 -13.36 6.39 -2.68
CA TYR A 132 -12.97 6.63 -1.28
C TYR A 132 -12.11 7.89 -1.12
N ARG A 133 -11.81 8.62 -2.20
CA ARG A 133 -10.92 9.79 -2.20
C ARG A 133 -9.54 9.47 -1.61
N ALA A 134 -9.06 8.28 -1.86
CA ALA A 134 -7.75 7.84 -1.42
C ALA A 134 -6.64 8.45 -2.29
N PRO A 135 -5.45 8.72 -1.73
CA PRO A 135 -4.34 9.27 -2.50
C PRO A 135 -3.93 8.37 -3.67
N LYS A 136 -3.80 8.94 -4.87
CA LYS A 136 -3.39 8.20 -6.08
C LYS A 136 -2.07 7.45 -5.89
N ALA A 137 -1.12 8.06 -5.21
CA ALA A 137 0.21 7.52 -4.98
C ALA A 137 0.23 6.11 -4.34
N ILE A 138 -0.78 5.74 -3.54
CA ILE A 138 -0.81 4.40 -2.92
C ILE A 138 -1.10 3.29 -3.94
N PHE A 139 -1.81 3.60 -5.03
CA PHE A 139 -2.11 2.66 -6.11
C PHE A 139 -0.99 2.58 -7.16
N GLU A 140 -0.08 3.55 -7.15
CA GLU A 140 1.09 3.64 -8.05
C GLU A 140 2.38 3.12 -7.41
N ALA A 141 2.31 2.61 -6.16
CA ALA A 141 3.45 2.01 -5.50
C ALA A 141 3.98 0.85 -6.35
N PRO A 142 5.32 0.69 -6.49
CA PRO A 142 5.89 -0.39 -7.26
C PRO A 142 5.41 -1.75 -6.77
N GLU A 143 5.24 -2.68 -7.70
CA GLU A 143 5.03 -4.08 -7.36
C GLU A 143 6.30 -4.63 -6.71
N THR A 144 6.14 -5.31 -5.60
CA THR A 144 7.22 -6.02 -4.92
C THR A 144 7.23 -7.46 -5.41
N GLU A 145 8.16 -7.79 -6.31
CA GLU A 145 8.37 -9.19 -6.66
C GLU A 145 8.85 -9.95 -5.42
N GLY A 146 7.97 -10.83 -4.90
CA GLY A 146 8.37 -11.97 -4.09
C GLY A 146 8.96 -11.72 -2.71
N LEU A 147 8.75 -10.58 -2.06
CA LEU A 147 9.06 -10.46 -0.65
C LEU A 147 8.09 -11.32 0.16
N THR A 148 8.55 -12.51 0.51
CA THR A 148 7.89 -13.42 1.44
C THR A 148 7.44 -12.65 2.66
N ALA A 149 6.13 -12.71 2.94
CA ALA A 149 5.57 -12.21 4.18
C ALA A 149 6.09 -13.10 5.32
N GLU A 150 6.81 -12.51 6.26
CA GLU A 150 7.02 -13.08 7.57
C GLU A 150 5.73 -13.04 8.40
#